data_418b4f90dc771310f1f6bd874977949a
#
_entry.id   418b4f90dc771310f1f6bd874977949a
#
_cell.length_a   1.000
_cell.length_b   1.000
_cell.length_c   1.000
_cell.angle_alpha   90.00
_cell.angle_beta   90.00
_cell.angle_gamma   90.00
#
_symmetry.space_group_name_H-M   'P 1'
#
loop_
_entity.id
_entity.type
_entity.pdbx_description
1 polymer ?
#
loop_
_entity_poly.entity_id
_entity_poly.type
_entity_poly.pdbx_seq_one_letter_code
_entity_poly.pdbx_strand_id
1 'polypeptide(L)'
;MIIEIEKKLRDMILKIVNTEILLSVNGTPKKIDVFRGIIPYEKTGEILPAISIRASKGKNSLMQRELEVSVIFETTNPDTEKGYKEHMRILQKIIDEVISKGTVDNIAEISPEVKWEFLDEQAYPNYISQIIFKIISQKVYRTDADKWVYGE
;
A
#
# COMPACT_ATOMS: atom_id res chain seq x y z
N MET A 1 -10.79 12.75 -2.71
CA MET A 1 -9.50 12.88 -2.01
C MET A 1 -8.95 11.52 -1.56
N ILE A 2 -9.71 10.75 -0.79
CA ILE A 2 -9.25 9.41 -0.33
C ILE A 2 -9.00 8.48 -1.52
N ILE A 3 -9.94 8.41 -2.44
CA ILE A 3 -9.82 7.57 -3.64
C ILE A 3 -8.63 8.00 -4.50
N GLU A 4 -8.41 9.29 -4.61
CA GLU A 4 -7.30 9.83 -5.39
C GLU A 4 -5.94 9.49 -4.76
N ILE A 5 -5.81 9.63 -3.45
CA ILE A 5 -4.59 9.28 -2.73
C ILE A 5 -4.30 7.79 -2.88
N GLU A 6 -5.33 6.96 -2.71
CA GLU A 6 -5.22 5.51 -2.86
C GLU A 6 -4.77 5.13 -4.27
N LYS A 7 -5.35 5.74 -5.30
CA LYS A 7 -4.98 5.49 -6.68
C LYS A 7 -3.53 5.89 -6.96
N LYS A 8 -3.12 7.06 -6.49
CA LYS A 8 -1.77 7.55 -6.74
C LYS A 8 -0.73 6.75 -5.99
N LEU A 9 -1.03 6.31 -4.78
CA LEU A 9 -0.15 5.42 -4.05
C LEU A 9 -0.05 4.06 -4.73
N ARG A 10 -1.16 3.54 -5.25
CA ARG A 10 -1.15 2.31 -6.03
C ARG A 10 -0.23 2.45 -7.25
N ASP A 11 -0.34 3.54 -7.98
CA ASP A 11 0.48 3.78 -9.17
C ASP A 11 1.97 3.90 -8.79
N MET A 12 2.27 4.54 -7.68
CA MET A 12 3.62 4.66 -7.16
C MET A 12 4.20 3.27 -6.84
N ILE A 13 3.46 2.46 -6.09
CA ILE A 13 3.92 1.12 -5.71
C ILE A 13 4.06 0.22 -6.93
N LEU A 14 3.15 0.32 -7.88
CA LEU A 14 3.25 -0.43 -9.13
C LEU A 14 4.58 -0.13 -9.85
N LYS A 15 5.00 1.11 -9.91
CA LYS A 15 6.30 1.48 -10.50
C LYS A 15 7.46 0.91 -9.72
N ILE A 16 7.37 0.84 -8.41
CA ILE A 16 8.43 0.30 -7.56
C ILE A 16 8.63 -1.20 -7.85
N VAL A 17 7.56 -1.94 -8.03
CA VAL A 17 7.61 -3.41 -8.13
C VAL A 17 7.49 -3.94 -9.55
N ASN A 18 7.35 -3.09 -10.56
CA ASN A 18 7.07 -3.53 -11.93
C ASN A 18 8.20 -4.35 -12.56
N THR A 19 9.42 -4.26 -12.02
CA THR A 19 10.57 -5.04 -12.49
C THR A 19 10.78 -6.32 -11.70
N GLU A 20 10.03 -6.52 -10.62
CA GLU A 20 10.16 -7.70 -9.79
C GLU A 20 9.38 -8.87 -10.38
N ILE A 21 10.03 -10.02 -10.41
CA ILE A 21 9.42 -11.24 -10.90
C ILE A 21 9.56 -12.31 -9.83
N LEU A 22 8.43 -12.89 -9.44
CA LEU A 22 8.37 -13.91 -8.41
C LEU A 22 7.66 -15.14 -8.93
N LEU A 23 7.68 -16.22 -8.15
CA LEU A 23 6.94 -17.42 -8.51
C LEU A 23 5.43 -17.18 -8.35
N SER A 24 4.67 -17.67 -9.33
CA SER A 24 3.22 -17.76 -9.23
C SER A 24 2.81 -19.05 -8.53
N VAL A 25 1.53 -19.19 -8.26
CA VAL A 25 0.98 -20.43 -7.69
C VAL A 25 1.28 -21.64 -8.55
N ASN A 26 1.37 -21.46 -9.87
CA ASN A 26 1.68 -22.53 -10.80
C ASN A 26 3.20 -22.81 -10.95
N GLY A 27 4.03 -22.09 -10.19
CA GLY A 27 5.48 -22.25 -10.27
C GLY A 27 6.13 -21.53 -11.45
N THR A 28 5.38 -20.76 -12.22
CA THR A 28 5.90 -19.95 -13.32
C THR A 28 6.24 -18.55 -12.87
N PRO A 29 7.27 -17.90 -13.48
CA PRO A 29 7.57 -16.51 -13.16
C PRO A 29 6.42 -15.58 -13.47
N LYS A 30 6.16 -14.62 -12.60
CA LYS A 30 5.06 -13.67 -12.74
C LYS A 30 5.43 -12.33 -12.13
N LYS A 31 4.96 -11.26 -12.74
CA LYS A 31 5.04 -9.92 -12.14
C LYS A 31 4.04 -9.78 -11.01
N ILE A 32 4.31 -8.83 -10.11
CA ILE A 32 3.42 -8.55 -8.98
C ILE A 32 2.24 -7.71 -9.47
N ASP A 33 1.03 -8.21 -9.25
CA ASP A 33 -0.19 -7.44 -9.52
C ASP A 33 -0.49 -6.51 -8.35
N VAL A 34 -0.88 -5.28 -8.66
CA VAL A 34 -1.19 -4.28 -7.63
C VAL A 34 -2.64 -3.85 -7.77
N PHE A 35 -3.42 -4.09 -6.74
CA PHE A 35 -4.86 -3.85 -6.70
C PHE A 35 -5.20 -2.72 -5.75
N ARG A 36 -6.31 -2.05 -6.00
CA ARG A 36 -6.92 -1.10 -5.06
C ARG A 36 -8.10 -1.76 -4.38
N GLY A 37 -8.27 -1.44 -3.10
CA GLY A 37 -9.37 -1.98 -2.34
C GLY A 37 -9.14 -3.43 -1.96
N ILE A 38 -10.11 -4.27 -2.20
CA ILE A 38 -10.09 -5.67 -1.78
C ILE A 38 -9.73 -6.55 -2.97
N ILE A 39 -8.76 -7.45 -2.76
CA ILE A 39 -8.46 -8.47 -3.76
C ILE A 39 -9.67 -9.40 -3.87
N PRO A 40 -10.16 -9.68 -5.08
CA PRO A 40 -11.27 -10.62 -5.25
C PRO A 40 -10.92 -11.98 -4.64
N TYR A 41 -11.71 -12.40 -3.66
CA TYR A 41 -11.46 -13.63 -2.91
C TYR A 41 -11.36 -14.87 -3.81
N GLU A 42 -12.19 -14.90 -4.84
CA GLU A 42 -12.24 -16.02 -5.79
C GLU A 42 -10.96 -16.21 -6.59
N LYS A 43 -10.18 -15.15 -6.72
CA LYS A 43 -8.95 -15.14 -7.52
C LYS A 43 -7.67 -15.17 -6.69
N THR A 44 -7.78 -15.18 -5.37
CA THR A 44 -6.61 -15.05 -4.49
C THR A 44 -5.55 -16.11 -4.78
N GLY A 45 -5.94 -17.34 -5.07
CA GLY A 45 -4.99 -18.40 -5.39
C GLY A 45 -4.34 -18.28 -6.76
N GLU A 46 -4.95 -17.55 -7.69
CA GLU A 46 -4.47 -17.45 -9.07
C GLU A 46 -3.61 -16.21 -9.31
N ILE A 47 -3.76 -15.19 -8.47
CA ILE A 47 -3.17 -13.88 -8.72
C ILE A 47 -1.87 -13.61 -7.97
N LEU A 48 -1.46 -14.50 -7.08
CA LEU A 48 -0.20 -14.30 -6.35
C LEU A 48 1.01 -14.38 -7.26
N PRO A 49 2.03 -13.55 -7.10
CA PRO A 49 2.18 -12.52 -6.07
C PRO A 49 1.31 -11.29 -6.31
N ALA A 50 0.82 -10.70 -5.26
CA ALA A 50 -0.10 -9.58 -5.36
C ALA A 50 0.06 -8.59 -4.20
N ILE A 51 -0.28 -7.35 -4.47
CA ILE A 51 -0.34 -6.29 -3.48
C ILE A 51 -1.74 -5.68 -3.54
N SER A 52 -2.34 -5.45 -2.38
CA SER A 52 -3.60 -4.73 -2.27
C SER A 52 -3.37 -3.45 -1.48
N ILE A 53 -3.88 -2.34 -1.96
CA ILE A 53 -3.72 -1.04 -1.34
C ILE A 53 -5.09 -0.48 -1.02
N ARG A 54 -5.29 -0.13 0.25
CA ARG A 54 -6.59 0.29 0.71
C ARG A 54 -6.45 1.31 1.85
N ALA A 55 -7.14 2.43 1.73
CA ALA A 55 -7.30 3.35 2.86
C ALA A 55 -8.14 2.65 3.92
N SER A 56 -7.59 2.42 5.10
CA SER A 56 -8.22 1.63 6.14
C SER A 56 -8.75 2.44 7.31
N LYS A 57 -8.12 3.56 7.61
CA LYS A 57 -8.53 4.47 8.69
C LYS A 57 -8.25 5.89 8.30
N GLY A 58 -8.97 6.80 8.92
CA GLY A 58 -8.74 8.21 8.71
C GLY A 58 -9.09 9.03 9.93
N LYS A 59 -8.51 10.21 9.99
CA LYS A 59 -8.79 11.18 11.03
C LYS A 59 -8.77 12.57 10.41
N ASN A 60 -9.83 13.31 10.59
CA ASN A 60 -9.90 14.69 10.15
C ASN A 60 -9.76 15.60 11.36
N SER A 61 -8.85 16.55 11.27
CA SER A 61 -8.74 17.64 12.22
C SER A 61 -9.07 18.95 11.53
N LEU A 62 -8.97 20.04 12.25
CA LEU A 62 -9.33 21.35 11.71
C LEU A 62 -8.46 21.73 10.50
N MET A 63 -7.19 21.39 10.53
CA MET A 63 -6.20 21.84 9.54
C MET A 63 -5.70 20.74 8.60
N GLN A 64 -5.96 19.48 8.92
CA GLN A 64 -5.39 18.40 8.10
C GLN A 64 -6.24 17.14 8.13
N ARG A 65 -6.05 16.34 7.12
CA ARG A 65 -6.59 14.99 7.04
C ARG A 65 -5.46 13.99 7.15
N GLU A 66 -5.63 13.02 8.00
CA GLU A 66 -4.68 11.95 8.20
C GLU A 66 -5.31 10.63 7.78
N LEU A 67 -4.63 9.89 6.93
CA LEU A 67 -5.09 8.59 6.45
C LEU A 67 -4.07 7.52 6.79
N GLU A 68 -4.55 6.37 7.22
CA GLU A 68 -3.74 5.17 7.26
C GLU A 68 -4.09 4.33 6.03
N VAL A 69 -3.09 4.04 5.23
CA VAL A 69 -3.25 3.22 4.05
C VAL A 69 -2.54 1.90 4.29
N SER A 70 -3.31 0.82 4.24
CA SER A 70 -2.78 -0.53 4.39
C SER A 70 -2.34 -1.06 3.04
N VAL A 71 -1.12 -1.58 3.00
CA VAL A 71 -0.57 -2.26 1.84
C VAL A 71 -0.35 -3.71 2.25
N ILE A 72 -1.12 -4.61 1.67
CA ILE A 72 -1.00 -6.03 1.96
C ILE A 72 -0.28 -6.69 0.81
N PHE A 73 0.84 -7.31 1.12
CA PHE A 73 1.72 -7.96 0.16
C PHE A 73 1.71 -9.47 0.41
N GLU A 74 1.34 -10.23 -0.61
CA GLU A 74 1.25 -11.69 -0.51
C GLU A 74 2.02 -12.34 -1.65
N THR A 75 2.87 -13.29 -1.29
CA THR A 75 3.68 -14.05 -2.24
C THR A 75 3.54 -15.54 -1.94
N THR A 76 3.99 -16.36 -2.88
CA THR A 76 3.97 -17.81 -2.70
C THR A 76 5.31 -18.40 -3.16
N ASN A 77 5.84 -19.32 -2.37
CA ASN A 77 7.06 -20.03 -2.72
C ASN A 77 7.18 -21.29 -1.85
N PRO A 78 7.32 -22.48 -2.43
CA PRO A 78 7.51 -23.70 -1.63
C PRO A 78 8.87 -23.78 -0.94
N ASP A 79 9.87 -23.03 -1.41
CA ASP A 79 11.17 -22.92 -0.74
C ASP A 79 11.05 -21.91 0.39
N THR A 80 11.05 -22.39 1.62
CA THR A 80 10.81 -21.54 2.79
C THR A 80 11.88 -20.49 3.01
N GLU A 81 13.13 -20.81 2.76
CA GLU A 81 14.21 -19.84 2.97
C GLU A 81 14.21 -18.79 1.84
N LYS A 82 14.19 -19.22 0.61
CA LYS A 82 14.21 -18.32 -0.54
C LYS A 82 12.94 -17.45 -0.59
N GLY A 83 11.80 -18.06 -0.34
CA GLY A 83 10.53 -17.34 -0.35
C GLY A 83 10.48 -16.25 0.71
N TYR A 84 10.92 -16.54 1.92
CA TYR A 84 11.00 -15.55 2.99
C TYR A 84 11.93 -14.39 2.64
N LYS A 85 13.13 -14.72 2.16
CA LYS A 85 14.12 -13.68 1.81
C LYS A 85 13.64 -12.77 0.68
N GLU A 86 13.07 -13.34 -0.35
CA GLU A 86 12.53 -12.54 -1.47
C GLU A 86 11.38 -11.65 -1.01
N HIS A 87 10.48 -12.20 -0.21
CA HIS A 87 9.34 -11.45 0.31
C HIS A 87 9.82 -10.25 1.14
N MET A 88 10.74 -10.47 2.07
CA MET A 88 11.25 -9.42 2.94
C MET A 88 12.08 -8.39 2.16
N ARG A 89 12.83 -8.81 1.16
CA ARG A 89 13.59 -7.89 0.30
C ARG A 89 12.66 -6.92 -0.42
N ILE A 90 11.58 -7.42 -0.98
CA ILE A 90 10.62 -6.58 -1.71
C ILE A 90 9.83 -5.70 -0.75
N LEU A 91 9.46 -6.23 0.41
CA LEU A 91 8.81 -5.46 1.47
C LEU A 91 9.67 -4.24 1.85
N GLN A 92 10.96 -4.47 2.09
CA GLN A 92 11.90 -3.41 2.43
C GLN A 92 12.04 -2.40 1.29
N LYS A 93 12.10 -2.88 0.07
CA LYS A 93 12.17 -2.01 -1.11
C LYS A 93 10.96 -1.09 -1.21
N ILE A 94 9.76 -1.61 -1.00
CA ILE A 94 8.54 -0.82 -1.03
C ILE A 94 8.59 0.26 0.05
N ILE A 95 8.92 -0.11 1.27
CA ILE A 95 9.00 0.83 2.39
C ILE A 95 10.00 1.94 2.10
N ASP A 96 11.22 1.57 1.72
CA ASP A 96 12.30 2.54 1.52
C ASP A 96 12.00 3.50 0.37
N GLU A 97 11.48 2.99 -0.74
CA GLU A 97 11.21 3.83 -1.89
C GLU A 97 9.98 4.73 -1.69
N VAL A 98 8.96 4.26 -0.99
CA VAL A 98 7.80 5.09 -0.67
C VAL A 98 8.21 6.21 0.29
N ILE A 99 8.98 5.91 1.33
CA ILE A 99 9.47 6.92 2.27
C ILE A 99 10.36 7.94 1.55
N SER A 100 11.23 7.48 0.65
CA SER A 100 12.15 8.38 -0.06
C SER A 100 11.42 9.37 -0.97
N LYS A 101 10.25 9.02 -1.46
CA LYS A 101 9.42 9.95 -2.23
C LYS A 101 8.87 11.07 -1.36
N GLY A 102 8.52 10.79 -0.13
CA GLY A 102 8.05 11.77 0.83
C GLY A 102 6.66 12.33 0.59
N THR A 103 6.16 12.25 -0.63
CA THR A 103 4.83 12.76 -0.98
C THR A 103 4.14 11.81 -1.95
N VAL A 104 2.82 11.88 -1.94
CA VAL A 104 1.98 11.22 -2.94
C VAL A 104 1.62 12.29 -3.96
N ASP A 105 2.36 12.33 -5.08
CA ASP A 105 2.12 13.23 -6.20
C ASP A 105 1.85 14.69 -5.81
N ASN A 106 2.56 15.19 -4.78
CA ASN A 106 2.44 16.56 -4.26
C ASN A 106 1.07 16.92 -3.66
N ILE A 107 0.18 15.95 -3.49
CA ILE A 107 -1.14 16.21 -2.88
C ILE A 107 -1.18 15.85 -1.41
N ALA A 108 -0.25 15.03 -0.93
CA ALA A 108 -0.19 14.60 0.45
C ALA A 108 1.22 14.22 0.83
N GLU A 109 1.51 14.36 2.12
CA GLU A 109 2.81 13.94 2.67
C GLU A 109 2.74 12.52 3.18
N ILE A 110 3.83 11.79 3.02
CA ILE A 110 3.97 10.45 3.57
C ILE A 110 4.80 10.58 4.85
N SER A 111 4.22 10.20 5.98
CA SER A 111 4.94 10.21 7.25
C SER A 111 6.10 9.22 7.20
N PRO A 112 7.28 9.58 7.74
CA PRO A 112 8.38 8.63 7.84
C PRO A 112 8.14 7.53 8.86
N GLU A 113 7.10 7.67 9.68
CA GLU A 113 6.71 6.63 10.62
C GLU A 113 5.88 5.58 9.90
N VAL A 114 6.47 4.42 9.67
CA VAL A 114 5.82 3.32 8.96
C VAL A 114 5.79 2.11 9.89
N LYS A 115 4.60 1.50 9.97
CA LYS A 115 4.44 0.24 10.70
C LYS A 115 4.35 -0.88 9.68
N TRP A 116 4.96 -2.00 10.00
CA TRP A 116 4.83 -3.18 9.16
C TRP A 116 4.80 -4.43 10.03
N GLU A 117 4.19 -5.47 9.51
CA GLU A 117 4.05 -6.74 10.21
C GLU A 117 4.11 -7.87 9.19
N PHE A 118 4.94 -8.86 9.48
CA PHE A 118 4.93 -10.11 8.76
C PHE A 118 3.97 -11.06 9.47
N LEU A 119 2.96 -11.50 8.76
CA LEU A 119 1.94 -12.39 9.34
C LEU A 119 2.50 -13.81 9.36
N ASP A 120 2.97 -14.21 10.53
CA ASP A 120 3.65 -15.47 10.79
C ASP A 120 2.67 -16.62 10.96
N GLU A 121 1.42 -16.42 10.65
CA GLU A 121 0.45 -17.49 10.74
C GLU A 121 0.57 -18.41 9.53
N GLN A 122 0.43 -19.65 9.79
CA GLN A 122 0.64 -20.83 8.97
C GLN A 122 -0.01 -20.76 7.59
N ALA A 123 0.43 -19.84 6.76
CA ALA A 123 -0.07 -19.68 5.41
C ALA A 123 0.79 -20.39 4.36
N TYR A 124 1.80 -21.17 4.81
CA TYR A 124 2.66 -21.90 3.87
C TYR A 124 1.83 -22.57 2.77
N PRO A 125 2.21 -22.45 1.51
CA PRO A 125 3.45 -21.86 0.98
C PRO A 125 3.36 -20.35 0.72
N ASN A 126 2.40 -19.66 1.31
CA ASN A 126 2.19 -18.24 1.12
C ASN A 126 2.87 -17.42 2.22
N TYR A 127 3.30 -16.22 1.88
CA TYR A 127 3.90 -15.25 2.78
C TYR A 127 3.09 -13.97 2.70
N ILE A 128 2.65 -13.47 3.83
CA ILE A 128 1.76 -12.31 3.89
C ILE A 128 2.38 -11.27 4.81
N SER A 129 2.46 -10.03 4.37
CA SER A 129 2.85 -8.92 5.21
C SER A 129 1.93 -7.74 4.99
N GLN A 130 1.89 -6.86 5.98
CA GLN A 130 1.11 -5.64 5.95
C GLN A 130 2.02 -4.47 6.25
N ILE A 131 1.90 -3.42 5.46
CA ILE A 131 2.55 -2.15 5.71
C ILE A 131 1.46 -1.12 5.94
N ILE A 132 1.61 -0.28 6.95
CA ILE A 132 0.69 0.82 7.21
C ILE A 132 1.45 2.12 7.03
N PHE A 133 1.09 2.84 5.98
CA PHE A 133 1.60 4.19 5.73
C PHE A 133 0.62 5.22 6.28
N LYS A 134 1.15 6.22 6.93
CA LYS A 134 0.38 7.36 7.39
C LYS A 134 0.56 8.49 6.38
N ILE A 135 -0.55 8.95 5.82
CA ILE A 135 -0.54 9.97 4.78
C ILE A 135 -1.31 11.18 5.29
N ILE A 136 -0.68 12.33 5.19
CA ILE A 136 -1.21 13.57 5.74
C ILE A 136 -1.44 14.54 4.59
N SER A 137 -2.69 14.98 4.43
CA SER A 137 -3.02 16.00 3.46
C SER A 137 -3.60 17.22 4.18
N GLN A 138 -3.38 18.36 3.59
CA GLN A 138 -4.03 19.56 4.08
C GLN A 138 -5.53 19.41 3.83
N LYS A 139 -6.30 19.74 4.83
CA LYS A 139 -7.73 19.72 4.69
C LYS A 139 -8.15 20.83 3.74
N VAL A 140 -8.93 20.49 2.73
CA VAL A 140 -9.63 21.50 1.96
C VAL A 140 -10.61 22.18 2.90
N TYR A 141 -10.51 23.49 3.05
CA TYR A 141 -11.40 24.26 3.91
C TYR A 141 -12.85 24.00 3.54
N ARG A 142 -13.69 23.90 4.54
CA ARG A 142 -15.11 23.80 4.30
C ARG A 142 -15.57 25.08 3.61
N THR A 143 -16.19 24.93 2.49
CA THR A 143 -16.66 26.06 1.68
C THR A 143 -17.57 26.98 2.47
N ASP A 144 -18.42 26.41 3.32
CA ASP A 144 -19.32 27.18 4.20
C ASP A 144 -18.55 27.95 5.26
N ALA A 145 -17.48 27.39 5.80
CA ALA A 145 -16.64 28.09 6.77
C ALA A 145 -15.95 29.29 6.13
N ASP A 146 -15.47 29.14 4.90
CA ASP A 146 -14.87 30.23 4.14
C ASP A 146 -15.88 31.34 3.86
N LYS A 147 -17.10 30.98 3.48
CA LYS A 147 -18.17 31.93 3.29
C LYS A 147 -18.48 32.72 4.56
N TRP A 148 -18.48 32.03 5.69
CA TRP A 148 -18.73 32.70 6.97
C TRP A 148 -17.62 33.70 7.36
N VAL A 149 -16.38 33.30 7.12
CA VAL A 149 -15.21 34.12 7.50
C VAL A 149 -15.04 35.31 6.55
N TYR A 150 -15.31 35.12 5.26
CA TYR A 150 -15.05 36.13 4.24
C TYR A 150 -16.31 36.83 3.74
N GLY A 151 -17.46 36.53 4.31
CA GLY A 151 -18.72 37.20 3.96
C GLY A 151 -19.26 36.90 2.56
N GLU A 152 -18.87 35.78 2.02
CA GLU A 152 -19.33 35.38 0.69
C GLU A 152 -20.50 34.42 0.71
#